data_932c77e2a0e93e06e9bfa5d971a2a510
#
_entry.id   932c77e2a0e93e06e9bfa5d971a2a510
#
_cell.length_a   1.000
_cell.length_b   1.000
_cell.length_c   1.000
_cell.angle_alpha   90.00
_cell.angle_beta   90.00
_cell.angle_gamma   90.00
#
_symmetry.space_group_name_H-M   'P 1'
#
loop_
_entity.id
_entity.type
_entity.pdbx_description
1 polymer ?
#
loop_
_entity_poly.entity_id
_entity_poly.type
_entity_poly.pdbx_seq_one_letter_code
_entity_poly.pdbx_strand_id
1 'polypeptide(L)'
;MQTRLEQLMQKLPASIDCAIITSDVNRRYFTGMRSSAGTVLAFRDAAYLIIDFRYIEKARACVKDCQVMEQSNLYQQITALLEQHQAKRMAVEAETMTIQAFASLKQQVGNLVELDCSDVLSDAISHCRRIKSEQELQKMRAAQQLAETALEQVLQWLHPGVTERDIQLKLDFAMLQLGAEDLSFPTIALTGTKTSMPHGVPEESVVVQPGSFVLMDFGAVVDGYHSDMTRTVCVGSPTETMRQVYNVVL
;
A
#
# COMPACT_ATOMS: atom_id res chain seq x y z
N MET A 1 -20.34 9.12 -13.50
CA MET A 1 -19.78 7.94 -12.84
C MET A 1 -19.61 8.28 -11.37
N GLN A 2 -20.02 7.42 -10.47
CA GLN A 2 -19.93 7.69 -9.04
C GLN A 2 -18.47 7.66 -8.56
N THR A 3 -18.07 8.64 -7.75
CA THR A 3 -16.73 8.70 -7.18
C THR A 3 -16.50 7.62 -6.12
N ARG A 4 -15.23 7.30 -5.81
CA ARG A 4 -14.89 6.33 -4.74
C ARG A 4 -15.38 6.81 -3.36
N LEU A 5 -15.35 8.13 -3.10
CA LEU A 5 -15.82 8.72 -1.85
C LEU A 5 -17.34 8.63 -1.72
N GLU A 6 -18.09 8.86 -2.80
CA GLU A 6 -19.53 8.62 -2.83
C GLU A 6 -19.89 7.16 -2.57
N GLN A 7 -19.15 6.22 -3.18
CA GLN A 7 -19.33 4.79 -2.93
C GLN A 7 -19.04 4.41 -1.48
N LEU A 8 -17.99 4.99 -0.87
CA LEU A 8 -17.69 4.81 0.54
C LEU A 8 -18.86 5.25 1.42
N MET A 9 -19.34 6.47 1.20
CA MET A 9 -20.43 7.03 2.01
C MET A 9 -21.73 6.23 1.88
N GLN A 10 -21.99 5.60 0.73
CA GLN A 10 -23.16 4.72 0.56
C GLN A 10 -23.03 3.39 1.33
N LYS A 11 -21.80 2.93 1.58
CA LYS A 11 -21.55 1.70 2.35
C LYS A 11 -21.64 1.93 3.86
N LEU A 12 -21.49 3.16 4.31
CA LEU A 12 -21.63 3.52 5.71
C LEU A 12 -23.10 3.56 6.12
N PRO A 13 -23.45 3.16 7.37
CA PRO A 13 -24.79 3.29 7.93
C PRO A 13 -25.32 4.72 7.79
N ALA A 14 -26.63 4.87 7.61
CA ALA A 14 -27.26 6.18 7.48
C ALA A 14 -27.06 7.10 8.71
N SER A 15 -26.73 6.52 9.86
CA SER A 15 -26.39 7.23 11.08
C SER A 15 -25.02 7.91 11.06
N ILE A 16 -24.14 7.60 10.10
CA ILE A 16 -22.85 8.24 9.91
C ILE A 16 -23.01 9.35 8.89
N ASP A 17 -22.78 10.59 9.29
CA ASP A 17 -22.90 11.77 8.44
C ASP A 17 -21.63 12.05 7.63
N CYS A 18 -20.48 11.78 8.23
CA CYS A 18 -19.18 11.98 7.57
C CYS A 18 -18.13 10.94 8.01
N ALA A 19 -17.07 10.85 7.22
CA ALA A 19 -15.89 10.03 7.49
C ALA A 19 -14.62 10.88 7.40
N ILE A 20 -13.65 10.63 8.30
CA ILE A 20 -12.32 11.24 8.24
C ILE A 20 -11.28 10.19 7.90
N ILE A 21 -10.50 10.45 6.84
CA ILE A 21 -9.47 9.54 6.33
C ILE A 21 -8.13 10.26 6.40
N THR A 22 -7.19 9.66 7.14
CA THR A 22 -5.87 10.25 7.43
C THR A 22 -4.71 9.35 7.01
N SER A 23 -4.93 8.03 6.85
CA SER A 23 -3.90 7.10 6.43
C SER A 23 -3.44 7.36 4.99
N ASP A 24 -2.14 7.26 4.72
CA ASP A 24 -1.55 7.54 3.41
C ASP A 24 -2.12 6.64 2.32
N VAL A 25 -2.30 5.36 2.64
CA VAL A 25 -2.80 4.35 1.70
C VAL A 25 -4.25 4.64 1.29
N ASN A 26 -5.14 4.88 2.26
CA ASN A 26 -6.55 5.14 1.98
C ASN A 26 -6.75 6.52 1.37
N ARG A 27 -6.01 7.54 1.82
CA ARG A 27 -6.03 8.85 1.19
C ARG A 27 -5.63 8.75 -0.29
N ARG A 28 -4.54 8.01 -0.62
CA ARG A 28 -4.15 7.76 -2.01
C ARG A 28 -5.22 7.03 -2.79
N TYR A 29 -5.85 6.01 -2.20
CA TYR A 29 -6.92 5.26 -2.86
C TYR A 29 -8.09 6.16 -3.27
N PHE A 30 -8.52 7.06 -2.38
CA PHE A 30 -9.68 7.91 -2.61
C PHE A 30 -9.38 9.16 -3.44
N THR A 31 -8.16 9.68 -3.41
CA THR A 31 -7.79 10.91 -4.14
C THR A 31 -7.00 10.65 -5.41
N GLY A 32 -6.47 9.45 -5.61
CA GLY A 32 -5.53 9.13 -6.69
C GLY A 32 -4.14 9.76 -6.55
N MET A 33 -3.87 10.49 -5.44
CA MET A 33 -2.63 11.24 -5.26
C MET A 33 -1.77 10.70 -4.12
N ARG A 34 -0.49 10.42 -4.39
CA ARG A 34 0.51 10.10 -3.36
C ARG A 34 0.90 11.39 -2.63
N SER A 35 0.77 11.38 -1.30
CA SER A 35 1.21 12.46 -0.41
C SER A 35 1.54 11.89 0.97
N SER A 36 2.52 12.47 1.67
CA SER A 36 2.87 12.09 3.06
C SER A 36 2.07 12.88 4.11
N ALA A 37 1.14 13.73 3.67
CA ALA A 37 0.28 14.53 4.54
C ALA A 37 -1.09 14.74 3.87
N GLY A 38 -2.06 15.16 4.65
CA GLY A 38 -3.41 15.51 4.23
C GLY A 38 -4.49 14.76 5.00
N THR A 39 -5.69 15.31 4.95
CA THR A 39 -6.90 14.76 5.58
C THR A 39 -8.03 14.81 4.56
N VAL A 40 -8.71 13.69 4.33
CA VAL A 40 -9.94 13.65 3.55
C VAL A 40 -11.12 13.64 4.51
N LEU A 41 -12.07 14.54 4.27
CA LEU A 41 -13.39 14.52 4.89
C LEU A 41 -14.41 14.19 3.80
N ALA A 42 -15.15 13.10 3.99
CA ALA A 42 -16.22 12.70 3.10
C ALA A 42 -17.57 12.85 3.82
N PHE A 43 -18.45 13.65 3.25
CA PHE A 43 -19.85 13.84 3.68
C PHE A 43 -20.78 13.11 2.71
N ARG A 44 -22.07 13.08 2.99
CA ARG A 44 -23.08 12.47 2.10
C ARG A 44 -23.23 13.19 0.77
N ASP A 45 -22.98 14.48 0.75
CA ASP A 45 -23.20 15.39 -0.37
C ASP A 45 -21.92 16.02 -0.92
N ALA A 46 -20.79 15.92 -0.21
CA ALA A 46 -19.53 16.53 -0.61
C ALA A 46 -18.32 15.77 -0.05
N ALA A 47 -17.13 16.04 -0.61
CA ALA A 47 -15.88 15.55 -0.07
C ALA A 47 -14.78 16.62 -0.20
N TYR A 48 -13.85 16.63 0.75
CA TYR A 48 -12.77 17.61 0.85
C TYR A 48 -11.44 16.94 1.12
N LEU A 49 -10.40 17.40 0.43
CA LEU A 49 -9.01 17.10 0.74
C LEU A 49 -8.36 18.36 1.34
N ILE A 50 -8.10 18.36 2.64
CA ILE A 50 -7.32 19.40 3.31
C ILE A 50 -5.85 18.95 3.27
N ILE A 51 -4.99 19.73 2.60
CA ILE A 51 -3.61 19.34 2.34
C ILE A 51 -2.68 20.54 2.46
N ASP A 52 -1.44 20.31 2.93
CA ASP A 52 -0.50 21.38 3.16
C ASP A 52 0.09 21.99 1.86
N PHE A 53 0.75 23.13 2.01
CA PHE A 53 1.31 23.93 0.91
C PHE A 53 2.27 23.15 0.01
N ARG A 54 2.94 22.11 0.51
CA ARG A 54 3.89 21.28 -0.27
C ARG A 54 3.22 20.51 -1.39
N TYR A 55 1.94 20.19 -1.23
CA TYR A 55 1.17 19.34 -2.15
C TYR A 55 0.01 20.06 -2.83
N ILE A 56 -0.31 21.30 -2.46
CA ILE A 56 -1.53 22.00 -2.89
C ILE A 56 -1.63 22.15 -4.41
N GLU A 57 -0.53 22.53 -5.08
CA GLU A 57 -0.52 22.71 -6.54
C GLU A 57 -0.75 21.37 -7.25
N LYS A 58 -0.05 20.32 -6.82
CA LYS A 58 -0.24 18.96 -7.35
C LYS A 58 -1.66 18.49 -7.11
N ALA A 59 -2.21 18.70 -5.90
CA ALA A 59 -3.57 18.28 -5.57
C ALA A 59 -4.60 18.98 -6.46
N ARG A 60 -4.51 20.29 -6.65
CA ARG A 60 -5.38 21.06 -7.56
C ARG A 60 -5.31 20.58 -9.01
N ALA A 61 -4.14 20.10 -9.45
CA ALA A 61 -3.95 19.62 -10.81
C ALA A 61 -4.52 18.21 -11.05
N CYS A 62 -4.43 17.29 -10.07
CA CYS A 62 -4.73 15.88 -10.29
C CYS A 62 -5.94 15.32 -9.53
N VAL A 63 -6.34 15.91 -8.40
CA VAL A 63 -7.48 15.42 -7.60
C VAL A 63 -8.79 15.99 -8.17
N LYS A 64 -9.71 15.10 -8.53
CA LYS A 64 -10.98 15.48 -9.19
C LYS A 64 -12.22 15.10 -8.38
N ASP A 65 -12.09 14.15 -7.48
CA ASP A 65 -13.22 13.51 -6.80
C ASP A 65 -13.59 14.20 -5.46
N CYS A 66 -12.84 15.23 -5.06
CA CYS A 66 -13.13 16.05 -3.88
C CYS A 66 -12.60 17.47 -4.05
N GLN A 67 -13.14 18.40 -3.27
CA GLN A 67 -12.67 19.78 -3.23
C GLN A 67 -11.32 19.86 -2.50
N VAL A 68 -10.34 20.50 -3.13
CA VAL A 68 -9.01 20.65 -2.57
C VAL A 68 -8.89 21.96 -1.81
N MET A 69 -8.56 21.87 -0.52
CA MET A 69 -8.37 23.00 0.40
C MET A 69 -6.91 23.04 0.89
N GLU A 70 -6.30 24.20 0.82
CA GLU A 70 -5.00 24.41 1.44
C GLU A 70 -5.14 24.40 2.96
N GLN A 71 -4.31 23.62 3.65
CA GLN A 71 -4.32 23.56 5.09
C GLN A 71 -3.72 24.84 5.71
N SER A 72 -4.53 25.52 6.51
CA SER A 72 -4.10 26.59 7.41
C SER A 72 -4.11 26.12 8.86
N ASN A 73 -5.30 26.07 9.46
CA ASN A 73 -5.53 25.43 10.75
C ASN A 73 -6.48 24.24 10.54
N LEU A 74 -5.90 23.02 10.57
CA LEU A 74 -6.63 21.80 10.25
C LEU A 74 -7.94 21.67 11.06
N TYR A 75 -7.85 21.83 12.38
CA TYR A 75 -9.04 21.60 13.22
C TYR A 75 -10.12 22.65 13.04
N GLN A 76 -9.73 23.92 12.82
CA GLN A 76 -10.72 24.96 12.50
C GLN A 76 -11.41 24.69 11.15
N GLN A 77 -10.66 24.23 10.16
CA GLN A 77 -11.21 23.85 8.86
C GLN A 77 -12.16 22.65 8.97
N ILE A 78 -11.77 21.61 9.75
CA ILE A 78 -12.64 20.47 10.03
C ILE A 78 -13.93 20.95 10.72
N THR A 79 -13.83 21.78 11.77
CA THR A 79 -14.98 22.34 12.50
C THR A 79 -15.94 23.08 11.56
N ALA A 80 -15.40 23.97 10.73
CA ALA A 80 -16.23 24.74 9.78
C ALA A 80 -16.97 23.83 8.79
N LEU A 81 -16.33 22.77 8.30
CA LEU A 81 -16.98 21.80 7.42
C LEU A 81 -18.04 20.97 8.14
N LEU A 82 -17.80 20.55 9.39
CA LEU A 82 -18.80 19.83 10.20
C LEU A 82 -20.05 20.68 10.45
N GLU A 83 -19.88 21.97 10.74
CA GLU A 83 -20.97 22.93 10.91
C GLU A 83 -21.72 23.18 9.59
N GLN A 84 -20.98 23.38 8.49
CA GLN A 84 -21.57 23.60 7.16
C GLN A 84 -22.45 22.43 6.73
N HIS A 85 -22.02 21.19 6.96
CA HIS A 85 -22.78 19.99 6.60
C HIS A 85 -23.67 19.47 7.73
N GLN A 86 -23.74 20.18 8.87
CA GLN A 86 -24.57 19.83 10.04
C GLN A 86 -24.35 18.40 10.53
N ALA A 87 -23.09 17.89 10.38
CA ALA A 87 -22.73 16.54 10.75
C ALA A 87 -22.85 16.32 12.25
N LYS A 88 -23.44 15.19 12.67
CA LYS A 88 -23.65 14.81 14.08
C LYS A 88 -22.81 13.59 14.46
N ARG A 89 -22.48 12.71 13.51
CA ARG A 89 -21.69 11.52 13.74
C ARG A 89 -20.63 11.32 12.66
N MET A 90 -19.36 11.25 13.09
CA MET A 90 -18.19 11.11 12.22
C MET A 90 -17.48 9.80 12.49
N ALA A 91 -17.33 8.96 11.46
CA ALA A 91 -16.53 7.74 11.54
C ALA A 91 -15.04 8.03 11.31
N VAL A 92 -14.20 7.39 12.12
CA VAL A 92 -12.72 7.50 12.05
C VAL A 92 -12.09 6.17 11.62
N GLU A 93 -10.88 6.22 11.05
CA GLU A 93 -10.12 5.01 10.70
C GLU A 93 -9.56 4.33 11.97
N ALA A 94 -10.37 3.50 12.65
CA ALA A 94 -10.01 2.88 13.92
C ALA A 94 -8.75 2.02 13.86
N GLU A 95 -8.48 1.35 12.73
CA GLU A 95 -7.30 0.49 12.54
C GLU A 95 -5.98 1.28 12.38
N THR A 96 -6.04 2.53 11.95
CA THR A 96 -4.82 3.29 11.58
C THR A 96 -4.63 4.55 12.42
N MET A 97 -5.71 5.11 12.97
CA MET A 97 -5.63 6.30 13.79
C MET A 97 -4.99 5.99 15.15
N THR A 98 -3.93 6.69 15.50
CA THR A 98 -3.32 6.51 16.82
C THR A 98 -4.22 7.02 17.92
N ILE A 99 -4.09 6.45 19.13
CA ILE A 99 -4.84 6.91 20.33
C ILE A 99 -4.64 8.42 20.56
N GLN A 100 -3.41 8.92 20.37
CA GLN A 100 -3.11 10.34 20.52
C GLN A 100 -3.82 11.20 19.47
N ALA A 101 -3.84 10.78 18.20
CA ALA A 101 -4.54 11.49 17.13
C ALA A 101 -6.05 11.53 17.39
N PHE A 102 -6.62 10.40 17.82
CA PHE A 102 -8.03 10.32 18.22
C PHE A 102 -8.36 11.24 19.40
N ALA A 103 -7.54 11.24 20.45
CA ALA A 103 -7.73 12.11 21.61
C ALA A 103 -7.67 13.58 21.24
N SER A 104 -6.70 13.96 20.38
CA SER A 104 -6.60 15.34 19.87
C SER A 104 -7.82 15.72 19.03
N LEU A 105 -8.24 14.85 18.13
CA LEU A 105 -9.45 15.08 17.33
C LEU A 105 -10.69 15.25 18.22
N LYS A 106 -10.88 14.34 19.17
CA LYS A 106 -11.98 14.37 20.13
C LYS A 106 -12.01 15.65 20.96
N GLN A 107 -10.85 16.15 21.40
CA GLN A 107 -10.73 17.41 22.14
C GLN A 107 -11.19 18.61 21.29
N GLN A 108 -10.92 18.58 19.98
CA GLN A 108 -11.19 19.71 19.09
C GLN A 108 -12.62 19.73 18.56
N VAL A 109 -13.19 18.57 18.23
CA VAL A 109 -14.49 18.50 17.55
C VAL A 109 -15.56 17.73 18.34
N GLY A 110 -15.22 17.11 19.46
CA GLY A 110 -16.14 16.24 20.22
C GLY A 110 -17.36 16.93 20.82
N ASN A 111 -17.37 18.25 20.88
CA ASN A 111 -18.57 19.03 21.28
C ASN A 111 -19.56 19.25 20.14
N LEU A 112 -19.12 19.04 18.90
CA LEU A 112 -19.91 19.25 17.67
C LEU A 112 -20.42 17.95 17.10
N VAL A 113 -19.59 16.90 17.14
CA VAL A 113 -19.83 15.62 16.48
C VAL A 113 -19.45 14.45 17.38
N GLU A 114 -20.29 13.41 17.41
CA GLU A 114 -19.94 12.13 18.00
C GLU A 114 -18.93 11.40 17.12
N LEU A 115 -17.82 10.93 17.71
CA LEU A 115 -16.81 10.17 16.98
C LEU A 115 -17.11 8.66 17.09
N ASP A 116 -17.35 8.03 15.95
CA ASP A 116 -17.49 6.58 15.85
C ASP A 116 -16.11 5.96 15.55
N CYS A 117 -15.56 5.27 16.55
CA CYS A 117 -14.29 4.55 16.46
C CYS A 117 -14.48 3.02 16.39
N SER A 118 -15.64 2.55 15.98
CA SER A 118 -15.85 1.15 15.64
C SER A 118 -15.24 0.81 14.28
N ASP A 119 -15.31 -0.45 13.89
CA ASP A 119 -14.75 -0.93 12.62
C ASP A 119 -15.54 -0.49 11.38
N VAL A 120 -16.64 0.25 11.56
CA VAL A 120 -17.59 0.59 10.49
C VAL A 120 -16.93 1.27 9.29
N LEU A 121 -15.97 2.19 9.53
CA LEU A 121 -15.25 2.86 8.45
C LEU A 121 -14.19 1.95 7.83
N SER A 122 -13.43 1.21 8.64
CA SER A 122 -12.42 0.26 8.18
C SER A 122 -13.04 -0.84 7.32
N ASP A 123 -14.18 -1.38 7.73
CA ASP A 123 -14.95 -2.37 6.96
C ASP A 123 -15.45 -1.79 5.62
N ALA A 124 -16.00 -0.59 5.63
CA ALA A 124 -16.48 0.08 4.43
C ALA A 124 -15.32 0.35 3.43
N ILE A 125 -14.17 0.82 3.91
CA ILE A 125 -12.96 1.03 3.10
C ILE A 125 -12.45 -0.31 2.55
N SER A 126 -12.32 -1.33 3.39
CA SER A 126 -11.92 -2.68 2.99
C SER A 126 -12.82 -3.23 1.89
N HIS A 127 -14.14 -3.03 2.04
CA HIS A 127 -15.10 -3.45 1.03
C HIS A 127 -14.93 -2.69 -0.30
N CYS A 128 -14.65 -1.37 -0.28
CA CYS A 128 -14.37 -0.61 -1.49
C CYS A 128 -13.10 -1.10 -2.20
N ARG A 129 -12.05 -1.48 -1.45
CA ARG A 129 -10.74 -1.88 -1.97
C ARG A 129 -10.67 -3.36 -2.37
N ARG A 130 -11.57 -4.21 -1.88
CA ARG A 130 -11.56 -5.66 -2.12
C ARG A 130 -11.80 -6.00 -3.59
N ILE A 131 -12.78 -5.37 -4.23
CA ILE A 131 -13.12 -5.61 -5.63
C ILE A 131 -12.43 -4.53 -6.46
N LYS A 132 -11.48 -4.96 -7.30
CA LYS A 132 -10.68 -4.07 -8.13
C LYS A 132 -11.41 -3.76 -9.44
N SER A 133 -11.35 -2.52 -9.88
CA SER A 133 -11.74 -2.11 -11.23
C SER A 133 -10.72 -2.61 -12.26
N GLU A 134 -11.09 -2.59 -13.55
CA GLU A 134 -10.15 -2.98 -14.61
C GLU A 134 -8.89 -2.10 -14.63
N GLN A 135 -9.01 -0.81 -14.35
CA GLN A 135 -7.86 0.08 -14.23
C GLN A 135 -6.92 -0.30 -13.08
N GLU A 136 -7.47 -0.72 -11.95
CA GLU A 136 -6.69 -1.22 -10.80
C GLU A 136 -6.01 -2.54 -11.13
N LEU A 137 -6.71 -3.45 -11.81
CA LEU A 137 -6.13 -4.72 -12.28
C LEU A 137 -4.98 -4.49 -13.25
N GLN A 138 -5.07 -3.49 -14.16
CA GLN A 138 -3.98 -3.13 -15.06
C GLN A 138 -2.74 -2.67 -14.29
N LYS A 139 -2.89 -1.88 -13.22
CA LYS A 139 -1.78 -1.46 -12.36
C LYS A 139 -1.14 -2.64 -11.61
N MET A 140 -1.95 -3.56 -11.09
CA MET A 140 -1.46 -4.79 -10.46
C MET A 140 -0.69 -5.66 -11.46
N ARG A 141 -1.22 -5.84 -12.69
CA ARG A 141 -0.52 -6.57 -13.76
C ARG A 141 0.79 -5.89 -14.14
N ALA A 142 0.81 -4.56 -14.23
CA ALA A 142 2.05 -3.81 -14.51
C ALA A 142 3.11 -3.99 -13.41
N ALA A 143 2.71 -3.98 -12.13
CA ALA A 143 3.60 -4.26 -11.01
C ALA A 143 4.17 -5.68 -11.07
N GLN A 144 3.32 -6.66 -11.38
CA GLN A 144 3.73 -8.05 -11.54
C GLN A 144 4.69 -8.24 -12.72
N GLN A 145 4.38 -7.69 -13.88
CA GLN A 145 5.20 -7.79 -15.09
C GLN A 145 6.58 -7.12 -14.91
N LEU A 146 6.61 -6.01 -14.17
CA LEU A 146 7.87 -5.34 -13.82
C LEU A 146 8.75 -6.25 -12.94
N ALA A 147 8.18 -6.87 -11.91
CA ALA A 147 8.90 -7.80 -11.05
C ALA A 147 9.40 -9.04 -11.82
N GLU A 148 8.60 -9.58 -12.74
CA GLU A 148 9.02 -10.69 -13.62
C GLU A 148 10.20 -10.31 -14.51
N THR A 149 10.17 -9.12 -15.11
CA THR A 149 11.27 -8.61 -15.93
C THR A 149 12.56 -8.41 -15.10
N ALA A 150 12.43 -7.92 -13.87
CA ALA A 150 13.56 -7.80 -12.96
C ALA A 150 14.16 -9.18 -12.62
N LEU A 151 13.32 -10.17 -12.37
CA LEU A 151 13.77 -11.55 -12.14
C LEU A 151 14.54 -12.09 -13.34
N GLU A 152 14.04 -11.94 -14.57
CA GLU A 152 14.72 -12.40 -15.78
C GLU A 152 16.14 -11.84 -15.89
N GLN A 153 16.34 -10.54 -15.57
CA GLN A 153 17.67 -9.93 -15.54
C GLN A 153 18.57 -10.54 -14.46
N VAL A 154 18.01 -10.81 -13.28
CA VAL A 154 18.76 -11.43 -12.18
C VAL A 154 19.14 -12.87 -12.49
N LEU A 155 18.26 -13.65 -13.11
CA LEU A 155 18.55 -15.04 -13.49
C LEU A 155 19.68 -15.15 -14.52
N GLN A 156 19.83 -14.18 -15.43
CA GLN A 156 20.96 -14.14 -16.37
C GLN A 156 22.30 -13.86 -15.70
N TRP A 157 22.28 -13.17 -14.56
CA TRP A 157 23.48 -12.81 -13.81
C TRP A 157 23.79 -13.83 -12.69
N LEU A 158 22.79 -14.57 -12.20
CA LEU A 158 22.92 -15.46 -11.06
C LEU A 158 23.91 -16.59 -11.32
N HIS A 159 24.94 -16.71 -10.46
CA HIS A 159 25.98 -17.74 -10.56
C HIS A 159 26.50 -18.15 -9.18
N PRO A 160 27.19 -19.28 -9.05
CA PRO A 160 27.87 -19.63 -7.82
C PRO A 160 28.89 -18.54 -7.40
N GLY A 161 29.01 -18.31 -6.10
CA GLY A 161 29.92 -17.30 -5.54
C GLY A 161 29.26 -15.96 -5.21
N VAL A 162 28.05 -15.68 -5.70
CA VAL A 162 27.29 -14.49 -5.26
C VAL A 162 26.68 -14.73 -3.88
N THR A 163 26.49 -13.67 -3.09
CA THR A 163 25.88 -13.75 -1.76
C THR A 163 24.35 -13.58 -1.82
N GLU A 164 23.65 -13.99 -0.77
CA GLU A 164 22.23 -13.71 -0.64
C GLU A 164 21.94 -12.20 -0.71
N ARG A 165 22.81 -11.40 -0.10
CA ARG A 165 22.70 -9.93 -0.12
C ARG A 165 22.90 -9.35 -1.51
N ASP A 166 23.82 -9.90 -2.32
CA ASP A 166 24.02 -9.46 -3.71
C ASP A 166 22.75 -9.70 -4.54
N ILE A 167 22.11 -10.85 -4.37
CA ILE A 167 20.87 -11.19 -5.07
C ILE A 167 19.76 -10.23 -4.68
N GLN A 168 19.58 -9.99 -3.38
CA GLN A 168 18.61 -9.02 -2.88
C GLN A 168 18.81 -7.64 -3.51
N LEU A 169 20.02 -7.09 -3.42
CA LEU A 169 20.34 -5.76 -3.96
C LEU A 169 20.14 -5.69 -5.47
N LYS A 170 20.46 -6.77 -6.18
CA LYS A 170 20.30 -6.86 -7.62
C LYS A 170 18.83 -6.85 -8.04
N LEU A 171 17.96 -7.58 -7.32
CA LEU A 171 16.51 -7.56 -7.53
C LEU A 171 15.92 -6.18 -7.23
N ASP A 172 16.24 -5.63 -6.08
CA ASP A 172 15.75 -4.32 -5.64
C ASP A 172 16.12 -3.24 -6.66
N PHE A 173 17.38 -3.20 -7.06
CA PHE A 173 17.87 -2.24 -8.04
C PHE A 173 17.22 -2.44 -9.42
N ALA A 174 17.07 -3.68 -9.87
CA ALA A 174 16.44 -3.97 -11.16
C ALA A 174 14.97 -3.49 -11.18
N MET A 175 14.20 -3.76 -10.12
CA MET A 175 12.82 -3.28 -10.04
C MET A 175 12.74 -1.76 -10.06
N LEU A 176 13.56 -1.05 -9.28
CA LEU A 176 13.58 0.41 -9.26
C LEU A 176 14.06 0.99 -10.59
N GLN A 177 15.05 0.39 -11.25
CA GLN A 177 15.54 0.82 -12.56
C GLN A 177 14.50 0.64 -13.67
N LEU A 178 13.65 -0.38 -13.57
CA LEU A 178 12.53 -0.62 -14.48
C LEU A 178 11.34 0.30 -14.23
N GLY A 179 11.39 1.14 -13.20
CA GLY A 179 10.39 2.16 -12.95
C GLY A 179 9.41 1.85 -11.80
N ALA A 180 9.72 0.89 -10.93
CA ALA A 180 8.97 0.72 -9.70
C ALA A 180 9.03 1.99 -8.85
N GLU A 181 7.89 2.39 -8.27
CA GLU A 181 7.85 3.51 -7.31
C GLU A 181 8.55 3.17 -5.99
N ASP A 182 8.51 1.91 -5.63
CA ASP A 182 9.04 1.35 -4.38
C ASP A 182 9.09 -0.17 -4.47
N LEU A 183 9.66 -0.83 -3.46
CA LEU A 183 9.53 -2.25 -3.25
C LEU A 183 8.22 -2.54 -2.49
N SER A 184 7.57 -3.66 -2.79
CA SER A 184 6.34 -4.04 -2.09
C SER A 184 6.57 -4.35 -0.61
N PHE A 185 7.73 -4.97 -0.34
CA PHE A 185 8.23 -5.37 0.98
C PHE A 185 9.75 -5.60 0.88
N PRO A 186 10.46 -5.75 2.02
CA PRO A 186 11.88 -6.09 1.99
C PRO A 186 12.11 -7.42 1.28
N THR A 187 12.85 -7.41 0.18
CA THR A 187 13.13 -8.59 -0.65
C THR A 187 13.86 -9.67 0.17
N ILE A 188 13.38 -10.90 0.08
CA ILE A 188 14.00 -12.08 0.66
C ILE A 188 14.73 -12.84 -0.46
N ALA A 189 16.02 -13.08 -0.30
CA ALA A 189 16.83 -13.89 -1.20
C ALA A 189 17.69 -14.84 -0.37
N LEU A 190 17.39 -16.13 -0.43
CA LEU A 190 18.01 -17.14 0.42
C LEU A 190 18.59 -18.27 -0.43
N THR A 191 19.64 -18.93 0.05
CA THR A 191 20.24 -20.08 -0.65
C THR A 191 20.51 -21.27 0.25
N GLY A 192 20.57 -22.45 -0.36
CA GLY A 192 20.86 -23.71 0.34
C GLY A 192 19.82 -24.06 1.40
N THR A 193 20.23 -24.40 2.60
CA THR A 193 19.33 -24.80 3.70
C THR A 193 18.46 -23.67 4.22
N LYS A 194 18.90 -22.40 4.05
CA LYS A 194 18.10 -21.23 4.46
C LYS A 194 16.83 -21.03 3.63
N THR A 195 16.72 -21.65 2.45
CA THR A 195 15.48 -21.58 1.65
C THR A 195 14.26 -22.19 2.35
N SER A 196 14.45 -22.91 3.45
CA SER A 196 13.38 -23.42 4.30
C SER A 196 12.86 -22.42 5.34
N MET A 197 13.45 -21.21 5.42
CA MET A 197 13.06 -20.19 6.40
C MET A 197 12.08 -19.18 5.76
N PRO A 198 10.79 -19.18 6.12
CA PRO A 198 9.79 -18.34 5.46
C PRO A 198 10.09 -16.84 5.51
N HIS A 199 10.73 -16.38 6.60
CA HIS A 199 11.11 -14.97 6.80
C HIS A 199 12.61 -14.83 7.08
N GLY A 200 13.44 -15.59 6.34
CA GLY A 200 14.90 -15.51 6.45
C GLY A 200 15.39 -14.13 5.96
N VAL A 201 16.47 -13.66 6.57
CA VAL A 201 17.11 -12.40 6.19
C VAL A 201 18.31 -12.71 5.29
N PRO A 202 18.46 -12.06 4.12
CA PRO A 202 19.62 -12.22 3.26
C PRO A 202 20.92 -11.76 3.95
N GLU A 203 21.98 -12.58 3.87
CA GLU A 203 23.26 -12.33 4.52
C GLU A 203 24.41 -12.24 3.52
N GLU A 204 25.37 -11.38 3.80
CA GLU A 204 26.62 -11.26 3.02
C GLU A 204 27.55 -12.46 3.20
N SER A 205 27.45 -13.16 4.33
CA SER A 205 28.29 -14.34 4.65
C SER A 205 27.82 -15.61 3.97
N VAL A 206 26.59 -15.65 3.44
CA VAL A 206 25.99 -16.84 2.83
C VAL A 206 26.11 -16.76 1.32
N VAL A 207 26.84 -17.70 0.74
CA VAL A 207 27.24 -17.71 -0.68
C VAL A 207 26.53 -18.83 -1.42
N VAL A 208 26.01 -18.53 -2.59
CA VAL A 208 25.42 -19.53 -3.51
C VAL A 208 26.45 -20.58 -3.91
N GLN A 209 26.10 -21.84 -3.68
CA GLN A 209 26.94 -22.98 -4.07
C GLN A 209 26.39 -23.63 -5.35
N PRO A 210 27.25 -24.27 -6.15
CA PRO A 210 26.80 -25.10 -7.27
C PRO A 210 25.80 -26.17 -6.80
N GLY A 211 24.68 -26.33 -7.50
CA GLY A 211 23.64 -27.30 -7.17
C GLY A 211 22.76 -26.93 -5.98
N SER A 212 22.79 -25.68 -5.52
CA SER A 212 21.90 -25.22 -4.45
C SER A 212 20.64 -24.56 -4.98
N PHE A 213 19.56 -24.61 -4.18
CA PHE A 213 18.40 -23.76 -4.40
C PHE A 213 18.71 -22.30 -4.06
N VAL A 214 18.10 -21.40 -4.81
CA VAL A 214 17.96 -19.99 -4.49
C VAL A 214 16.47 -19.66 -4.50
N LEU A 215 15.95 -19.25 -3.35
CA LEU A 215 14.59 -18.75 -3.18
C LEU A 215 14.63 -17.24 -3.18
N MET A 216 13.79 -16.61 -3.98
CA MET A 216 13.63 -15.17 -4.09
C MET A 216 12.16 -14.83 -3.89
N ASP A 217 11.87 -14.00 -2.89
CA ASP A 217 10.53 -13.50 -2.57
C ASP A 217 10.58 -11.96 -2.60
N PHE A 218 9.84 -11.37 -3.53
CA PHE A 218 10.00 -9.96 -3.89
C PHE A 218 8.76 -9.43 -4.60
N GLY A 219 8.65 -8.10 -4.65
CA GLY A 219 7.57 -7.44 -5.35
C GLY A 219 7.83 -5.97 -5.59
N ALA A 220 7.18 -5.42 -6.60
CA ALA A 220 7.27 -4.05 -7.04
C ALA A 220 5.99 -3.27 -6.76
N VAL A 221 6.11 -1.96 -6.58
CA VAL A 221 4.97 -1.03 -6.49
C VAL A 221 4.88 -0.22 -7.77
N VAL A 222 3.72 -0.26 -8.42
CA VAL A 222 3.40 0.58 -9.58
C VAL A 222 2.11 1.32 -9.32
N ASP A 223 2.19 2.64 -9.33
CA ASP A 223 1.05 3.54 -9.11
C ASP A 223 0.25 3.19 -7.84
N GLY A 224 0.95 2.75 -6.77
CA GLY A 224 0.40 2.38 -5.48
C GLY A 224 -0.19 0.98 -5.39
N TYR A 225 -0.07 0.17 -6.44
CA TYR A 225 -0.47 -1.23 -6.47
C TYR A 225 0.76 -2.11 -6.39
N HIS A 226 0.65 -3.17 -5.60
CA HIS A 226 1.74 -4.05 -5.25
C HIS A 226 1.67 -5.36 -6.03
N SER A 227 2.82 -5.89 -6.43
CA SER A 227 3.00 -7.29 -6.75
C SER A 227 3.67 -8.02 -5.59
N ASP A 228 3.52 -9.33 -5.60
CA ASP A 228 4.09 -10.24 -4.61
C ASP A 228 4.32 -11.58 -5.29
N MET A 229 5.57 -12.04 -5.34
CA MET A 229 5.89 -13.30 -5.98
C MET A 229 7.12 -13.97 -5.37
N THR A 230 7.02 -15.28 -5.18
CA THR A 230 8.15 -16.12 -4.81
C THR A 230 8.57 -17.00 -5.99
N ARG A 231 9.88 -17.12 -6.24
CA ARG A 231 10.46 -18.05 -7.19
C ARG A 231 11.64 -18.77 -6.58
N THR A 232 11.71 -20.08 -6.82
CA THR A 232 12.83 -20.91 -6.42
C THR A 232 13.49 -21.50 -7.67
N VAL A 233 14.78 -21.30 -7.78
CA VAL A 233 15.61 -21.84 -8.88
C VAL A 233 16.75 -22.67 -8.33
N CYS A 234 17.33 -23.55 -9.16
CA CYS A 234 18.55 -24.26 -8.82
C CYS A 234 19.71 -23.70 -9.64
N VAL A 235 20.81 -23.34 -8.98
CA VAL A 235 22.03 -22.87 -9.64
C VAL A 235 22.91 -24.07 -10.00
N GLY A 236 22.81 -24.50 -11.25
CA GLY A 236 23.40 -25.75 -11.75
C GLY A 236 22.39 -26.88 -11.86
N SER A 237 22.82 -28.12 -11.65
CA SER A 237 21.96 -29.31 -11.80
C SER A 237 21.37 -29.72 -10.46
N PRO A 238 20.03 -29.75 -10.32
CA PRO A 238 19.38 -30.23 -9.09
C PRO A 238 19.55 -31.74 -8.95
N THR A 239 19.66 -32.23 -7.72
CA THR A 239 19.59 -33.66 -7.41
C THR A 239 18.18 -34.20 -7.58
N GLU A 240 18.02 -35.52 -7.65
CA GLU A 240 16.69 -36.13 -7.72
C GLU A 240 15.84 -35.82 -6.47
N THR A 241 16.47 -35.84 -5.29
CA THR A 241 15.79 -35.44 -4.04
C THR A 241 15.30 -33.99 -4.07
N MET A 242 16.12 -33.09 -4.61
CA MET A 242 15.69 -31.67 -4.76
C MET A 242 14.48 -31.55 -5.69
N ARG A 243 14.46 -32.28 -6.81
CA ARG A 243 13.30 -32.31 -7.72
C ARG A 243 12.06 -32.83 -7.03
N GLN A 244 12.19 -33.91 -6.25
CA GLN A 244 11.05 -34.48 -5.51
C GLN A 244 10.52 -33.48 -4.47
N VAL A 245 11.39 -32.85 -3.68
CA VAL A 245 10.99 -31.82 -2.70
C VAL A 245 10.28 -30.64 -3.40
N TYR A 246 10.88 -30.14 -4.48
CA TYR A 246 10.28 -29.03 -5.24
C TYR A 246 8.88 -29.38 -5.75
N ASN A 247 8.71 -30.57 -6.32
CA ASN A 247 7.42 -31.02 -6.86
C ASN A 247 6.34 -31.25 -5.78
N VAL A 248 6.72 -31.50 -4.53
CA VAL A 248 5.77 -31.64 -3.41
C VAL A 248 5.27 -30.27 -2.96
N VAL A 249 6.10 -29.23 -3.11
CA VAL A 249 5.75 -27.86 -2.70
C VAL A 249 4.98 -27.11 -3.80
N LEU A 250 5.22 -27.43 -5.08
CA LEU A 250 4.55 -26.86 -6.24
C LEU A 250 3.07 -27.27 -6.28
#